data_f7b25a4504a45a7c0144b5edc1e54cc3
#
_entry.id   f7b25a4504a45a7c0144b5edc1e54cc3
#
_cell.length_a   1.000
_cell.length_b   1.000
_cell.length_c   1.000
_cell.angle_alpha   90.00
_cell.angle_beta   90.00
_cell.angle_gamma   90.00
#
_symmetry.space_group_name_H-M   'P 1'
#
loop_
_entity.id
_entity.type
_entity.pdbx_description
1 polymer ?
#
loop_
_entity_poly.entity_id
_entity_poly.type
_entity_poly.pdbx_seq_one_letter_code
_entity_poly.pdbx_strand_id
1 'polypeptide(L)'
;MPGRIRRTGLPVIMCIGLLIHVNSLQANDIAANDAVSTMSIRYKSATEFVIDLGVHSCCYIYQDSVKLYSTRQSAEIFAEALTRTISHTDEFFGDVEIYREQASYLVKTKSSTGQPPPKRFDMVIEYRACADIGICFLPEQKTLHIENPFVFE
;
A
#
# COMPACT_ATOMS: atom_id res chain seq x y z
N MET A 1 18.23 87.63 5.97
CA MET A 1 19.01 86.70 6.81
C MET A 1 18.19 85.38 6.89
N PRO A 2 18.63 84.29 6.33
CA PRO A 2 17.88 83.07 6.21
C PRO A 2 18.10 82.12 7.42
N GLY A 3 16.98 81.74 8.01
CA GLY A 3 16.96 80.77 9.11
C GLY A 3 17.27 79.37 8.64
N ARG A 4 18.14 78.70 9.37
CA ARG A 4 18.56 77.31 9.19
C ARG A 4 17.53 76.34 9.72
N ILE A 5 16.91 75.56 8.83
CA ILE A 5 16.03 74.46 9.23
C ILE A 5 16.91 73.23 9.59
N ARG A 6 16.91 72.86 10.86
CA ARG A 6 17.50 71.58 11.33
C ARG A 6 16.61 70.43 10.95
N ARG A 7 17.08 69.57 10.08
CA ARG A 7 16.48 68.24 9.80
C ARG A 7 16.88 67.29 10.93
N THR A 8 15.95 66.96 11.78
CA THR A 8 16.08 65.86 12.74
C THR A 8 15.85 64.56 11.97
N GLY A 9 16.91 63.76 11.84
CA GLY A 9 16.82 62.42 11.28
C GLY A 9 16.08 61.47 12.23
N LEU A 10 15.01 60.86 11.72
CA LEU A 10 14.35 59.77 12.41
C LEU A 10 15.17 58.49 12.20
N PRO A 11 15.47 57.69 13.22
CA PRO A 11 16.09 56.40 13.04
C PRO A 11 15.06 55.42 12.43
N VAL A 12 15.41 54.88 11.27
CA VAL A 12 14.68 53.75 10.66
C VAL A 12 14.96 52.53 11.51
N ILE A 13 14.00 52.13 12.30
CA ILE A 13 14.01 50.85 13.01
C ILE A 13 13.78 49.76 11.96
N MET A 14 14.84 49.08 11.59
CA MET A 14 14.81 47.92 10.70
C MET A 14 14.29 46.72 11.52
N CYS A 15 12.99 46.47 11.47
CA CYS A 15 12.40 45.26 12.00
C CYS A 15 12.88 44.07 11.17
N ILE A 16 13.92 43.37 11.67
CA ILE A 16 14.31 42.07 11.16
C ILE A 16 13.20 41.09 11.54
N GLY A 17 12.28 40.87 10.61
CA GLY A 17 11.29 39.84 10.71
C GLY A 17 11.94 38.46 10.76
N LEU A 18 11.99 37.88 11.95
CA LEU A 18 12.37 36.48 12.13
C LEU A 18 11.30 35.63 11.49
N LEU A 19 11.54 35.19 10.24
CA LEU A 19 10.70 34.18 9.58
C LEU A 19 10.86 32.86 10.33
N ILE A 20 9.97 32.62 11.27
CA ILE A 20 9.79 31.31 11.88
C ILE A 20 9.22 30.42 10.76
N HIS A 21 10.09 29.63 10.14
CA HIS A 21 9.66 28.53 9.28
C HIS A 21 8.99 27.51 10.21
N VAL A 22 7.69 27.60 10.33
CA VAL A 22 6.86 26.51 10.86
C VAL A 22 6.98 25.41 9.81
N ASN A 23 7.90 24.46 10.05
CA ASN A 23 7.78 23.17 9.40
C ASN A 23 6.44 22.60 9.85
N SER A 24 5.43 22.74 8.99
CA SER A 24 4.22 21.94 9.12
C SER A 24 4.69 20.48 9.01
N LEU A 25 4.75 19.78 10.16
CA LEU A 25 4.66 18.35 10.15
C LEU A 25 3.36 18.05 9.41
N GLN A 26 3.49 17.65 8.16
CA GLN A 26 2.42 16.96 7.48
C GLN A 26 2.24 15.69 8.30
N ALA A 27 1.24 15.69 9.19
CA ALA A 27 0.60 14.47 9.60
C ALA A 27 0.21 13.82 8.27
N ASN A 28 0.97 12.79 7.87
CA ASN A 28 0.58 11.95 6.76
C ASN A 28 -0.81 11.48 7.12
N ASP A 29 -1.77 12.00 6.40
CA ASP A 29 -3.14 11.59 6.53
C ASP A 29 -3.17 10.06 6.52
N ILE A 30 -3.52 9.46 7.66
CA ILE A 30 -4.08 8.12 7.72
C ILE A 30 -5.51 8.26 7.15
N ALA A 31 -5.62 8.88 6.02
CA ALA A 31 -6.77 8.92 5.14
C ALA A 31 -6.68 7.80 4.10
N ALA A 32 -5.71 6.91 4.24
CA ALA A 32 -5.73 5.66 3.52
C ALA A 32 -6.64 4.72 4.30
N ASN A 33 -7.85 4.52 3.83
CA ASN A 33 -8.71 3.42 4.23
C ASN A 33 -8.09 2.06 3.84
N ASP A 34 -6.77 2.00 3.71
CA ASP A 34 -6.03 0.87 3.17
C ASP A 34 -4.64 0.75 3.81
N ALA A 35 -4.34 -0.43 4.32
CA ALA A 35 -3.03 -0.75 4.87
C ALA A 35 -1.97 -1.04 3.80
N VAL A 36 -2.38 -1.25 2.55
CA VAL A 36 -1.47 -1.59 1.44
C VAL A 36 -1.02 -0.32 0.73
N SER A 37 0.27 -0.05 0.81
CA SER A 37 0.92 1.12 0.20
C SER A 37 1.23 0.93 -1.28
N THR A 38 1.60 -0.29 -1.65
CA THR A 38 2.02 -0.64 -3.02
C THR A 38 1.56 -2.04 -3.38
N MET A 39 1.33 -2.27 -4.67
CA MET A 39 1.02 -3.58 -5.20
C MET A 39 1.77 -3.77 -6.52
N SER A 40 2.46 -4.88 -6.66
CA SER A 40 3.20 -5.19 -7.89
C SER A 40 3.10 -6.65 -8.29
N ILE A 41 3.29 -6.93 -9.58
CA ILE A 41 3.24 -8.26 -10.16
C ILE A 41 4.55 -8.52 -10.88
N ARG A 42 5.18 -9.65 -10.55
CA ARG A 42 6.41 -10.12 -11.19
C ARG A 42 6.16 -11.46 -11.85
N TYR A 43 6.13 -11.48 -13.18
CA TYR A 43 5.90 -12.70 -13.95
C TYR A 43 7.15 -13.59 -13.98
N LYS A 44 6.95 -14.90 -13.81
CA LYS A 44 8.00 -15.92 -13.89
C LYS A 44 7.86 -16.80 -15.13
N SER A 45 6.63 -17.11 -15.53
CA SER A 45 6.32 -17.95 -16.68
C SER A 45 4.91 -17.68 -17.19
N ALA A 46 4.47 -18.44 -18.17
CA ALA A 46 3.10 -18.42 -18.67
C ALA A 46 2.04 -18.78 -17.59
N THR A 47 2.45 -19.51 -16.55
CA THR A 47 1.54 -20.04 -15.53
C THR A 47 1.87 -19.58 -14.12
N GLU A 48 2.97 -18.85 -13.93
CA GLU A 48 3.44 -18.45 -12.59
C GLU A 48 3.84 -16.98 -12.54
N PHE A 49 3.41 -16.31 -11.50
CA PHE A 49 3.82 -14.95 -11.16
C PHE A 49 3.79 -14.72 -9.65
N VAL A 50 4.47 -13.70 -9.20
CA VAL A 50 4.46 -13.28 -7.79
C VAL A 50 3.69 -11.97 -7.67
N ILE A 51 2.82 -11.89 -6.69
CA ILE A 51 2.18 -10.65 -6.25
C ILE A 51 2.87 -10.22 -4.98
N ASP A 52 3.32 -8.97 -4.95
CA ASP A 52 3.90 -8.34 -3.78
C ASP A 52 2.98 -7.20 -3.31
N LEU A 53 2.62 -7.24 -2.04
CA LEU A 53 1.87 -6.20 -1.32
C LEU A 53 2.83 -5.52 -0.37
N GLY A 54 3.10 -4.24 -0.56
CA GLY A 54 3.80 -3.43 0.44
C GLY A 54 2.80 -2.96 1.49
N VAL A 55 3.11 -3.20 2.76
CA VAL A 55 2.27 -2.81 3.90
C VAL A 55 2.83 -1.54 4.52
N HIS A 56 1.96 -0.57 4.84
CA HIS A 56 2.38 0.63 5.56
C HIS A 56 2.98 0.28 6.92
N SER A 57 4.00 1.03 7.33
CA SER A 57 4.75 0.78 8.58
C SER A 57 3.89 0.87 9.85
N CYS A 58 2.74 1.54 9.78
CA CYS A 58 1.77 1.65 10.87
C CYS A 58 0.81 0.46 10.99
N CYS A 59 0.92 -0.51 10.07
CA CYS A 59 -0.19 -1.40 9.80
C CYS A 59 0.27 -2.85 9.61
N TYR A 60 -0.70 -3.75 9.60
CA TYR A 60 -0.49 -5.18 9.34
C TYR A 60 -1.69 -5.80 8.65
N ILE A 61 -1.46 -6.90 7.95
CA ILE A 61 -2.49 -7.70 7.27
C ILE A 61 -2.60 -9.04 8.00
N TYR A 62 -3.83 -9.48 8.29
CA TYR A 62 -4.08 -10.83 8.81
C TYR A 62 -3.85 -11.87 7.71
N GLN A 63 -2.99 -12.83 8.00
CA GLN A 63 -2.62 -13.88 7.04
C GLN A 63 -3.82 -14.71 6.57
N ASP A 64 -4.69 -15.09 7.49
CA ASP A 64 -5.86 -15.93 7.23
C ASP A 64 -6.95 -15.23 6.42
N SER A 65 -6.90 -13.90 6.36
CA SER A 65 -7.86 -13.08 5.63
C SER A 65 -7.52 -12.90 4.15
N VAL A 66 -6.29 -13.21 3.75
CA VAL A 66 -5.85 -12.99 2.36
C VAL A 66 -6.42 -14.08 1.45
N LYS A 67 -7.20 -13.64 0.45
CA LYS A 67 -7.77 -14.50 -0.57
C LYS A 67 -7.42 -13.97 -1.95
N LEU A 68 -7.01 -14.86 -2.83
CA LEU A 68 -6.74 -14.57 -4.22
C LEU A 68 -7.59 -15.46 -5.10
N TYR A 69 -8.36 -14.88 -6.01
CA TYR A 69 -9.22 -15.64 -6.90
C TYR A 69 -9.42 -14.93 -8.25
N SER A 70 -9.67 -15.72 -9.29
CA SER A 70 -10.02 -15.19 -10.60
C SER A 70 -11.50 -14.83 -10.67
N THR A 71 -11.83 -13.72 -11.32
CA THR A 71 -13.23 -13.35 -11.61
C THR A 71 -13.84 -14.20 -12.70
N ARG A 72 -13.01 -14.94 -13.46
CA ARG A 72 -13.45 -15.83 -14.54
C ARG A 72 -13.22 -17.27 -14.17
N GLN A 73 -14.19 -18.14 -14.47
CA GLN A 73 -14.11 -19.60 -14.26
C GLN A 73 -13.06 -20.30 -15.14
N SER A 74 -12.41 -19.58 -16.07
CA SER A 74 -11.47 -20.15 -17.03
C SER A 74 -10.07 -20.41 -16.47
N ALA A 75 -9.75 -19.92 -15.27
CA ALA A 75 -8.46 -20.14 -14.63
C ALA A 75 -8.65 -20.48 -13.16
N GLU A 76 -8.16 -21.62 -12.75
CA GLU A 76 -7.99 -21.96 -11.33
C GLU A 76 -6.73 -21.26 -10.82
N ILE A 77 -6.80 -20.69 -9.64
CA ILE A 77 -5.71 -19.98 -9.00
C ILE A 77 -5.31 -20.73 -7.74
N PHE A 78 -4.03 -21.03 -7.63
CA PHE A 78 -3.38 -21.56 -6.44
C PHE A 78 -2.38 -20.50 -5.96
N ALA A 79 -2.53 -20.04 -4.72
CA ALA A 79 -1.65 -19.06 -4.13
C ALA A 79 -0.89 -19.66 -2.95
N GLU A 80 0.42 -19.48 -2.95
CA GLU A 80 1.31 -19.92 -1.89
C GLU A 80 2.02 -18.68 -1.31
N ALA A 81 1.94 -18.48 0.01
CA ALA A 81 2.63 -17.39 0.68
C ALA A 81 4.14 -17.61 0.66
N LEU A 82 4.89 -16.60 0.23
CA LEU A 82 6.35 -16.59 0.24
C LEU A 82 6.93 -15.85 1.45
N THR A 83 6.18 -14.87 1.99
CA THR A 83 6.59 -14.12 3.17
C THR A 83 6.24 -14.91 4.43
N ARG A 84 7.18 -14.95 5.37
CA ARG A 84 6.93 -15.50 6.71
C ARG A 84 6.02 -14.58 7.49
N THR A 85 5.11 -15.16 8.23
CA THR A 85 4.25 -14.46 9.18
C THR A 85 4.98 -14.14 10.48
N ILE A 86 4.37 -13.24 11.24
CA ILE A 86 4.77 -12.90 12.60
C ILE A 86 3.56 -13.18 13.49
N SER A 87 3.78 -13.92 14.59
CA SER A 87 2.73 -14.12 15.59
C SER A 87 2.45 -12.82 16.33
N HIS A 88 1.19 -12.47 16.47
CA HIS A 88 0.71 -11.23 17.05
C HIS A 88 -0.51 -11.51 17.92
N THR A 89 -0.54 -10.94 19.14
CA THR A 89 -1.74 -11.00 19.97
C THR A 89 -2.58 -9.77 19.70
N ASP A 90 -3.73 -10.01 19.09
CA ASP A 90 -4.71 -8.98 18.71
C ASP A 90 -5.86 -8.94 19.73
N GLU A 91 -6.32 -7.74 20.05
CA GLU A 91 -7.41 -7.58 21.05
C GLU A 91 -8.79 -8.04 20.55
N PHE A 92 -8.97 -8.15 19.22
CA PHE A 92 -10.24 -8.57 18.61
C PHE A 92 -10.28 -10.07 18.29
N PHE A 93 -9.12 -10.65 17.88
CA PHE A 93 -9.04 -12.00 17.35
C PHE A 93 -8.10 -12.93 18.14
N GLY A 94 -7.44 -12.42 19.20
CA GLY A 94 -6.49 -13.19 19.99
C GLY A 94 -5.17 -13.43 19.26
N ASP A 95 -4.61 -14.64 19.38
CA ASP A 95 -3.34 -14.97 18.74
C ASP A 95 -3.55 -15.25 17.25
N VAL A 96 -2.93 -14.42 16.42
CA VAL A 96 -3.05 -14.43 14.97
C VAL A 96 -1.68 -14.34 14.29
N GLU A 97 -1.63 -14.78 13.06
CA GLU A 97 -0.46 -14.60 12.19
C GLU A 97 -0.68 -13.41 11.27
N ILE A 98 0.30 -12.52 11.20
CA ILE A 98 0.21 -11.28 10.43
C ILE A 98 1.39 -11.10 9.47
N TYR A 99 1.18 -10.27 8.45
CA TYR A 99 2.23 -9.71 7.61
C TYR A 99 2.48 -8.27 7.97
N ARG A 100 3.75 -7.90 8.16
CA ARG A 100 4.23 -6.52 8.28
C ARG A 100 5.18 -6.22 7.14
N GLU A 101 5.26 -4.96 6.74
CA GLU A 101 6.10 -4.45 5.67
C GLU A 101 5.76 -5.02 4.28
N GLN A 102 5.66 -6.34 4.15
CA GLN A 102 5.40 -7.00 2.88
C GLN A 102 4.66 -8.32 3.06
N ALA A 103 3.71 -8.58 2.14
CA ALA A 103 3.13 -9.91 1.92
C ALA A 103 3.33 -10.30 0.45
N SER A 104 4.00 -11.41 0.19
CA SER A 104 4.26 -11.91 -1.16
C SER A 104 3.64 -13.28 -1.36
N TYR A 105 3.04 -13.48 -2.52
CA TYR A 105 2.37 -14.73 -2.91
C TYR A 105 2.86 -15.21 -4.26
N LEU A 106 3.31 -16.46 -4.33
CA LEU A 106 3.47 -17.17 -5.60
C LEU A 106 2.09 -17.62 -6.07
N VAL A 107 1.68 -17.12 -7.21
CA VAL A 107 0.42 -17.49 -7.85
C VAL A 107 0.71 -18.43 -9.00
N LYS A 108 0.05 -19.58 -9.00
CA LYS A 108 0.05 -20.56 -10.08
C LYS A 108 -1.33 -20.60 -10.70
N THR A 109 -1.39 -20.48 -12.01
CA THR A 109 -2.63 -20.56 -12.78
C THR A 109 -2.70 -21.89 -13.52
N LYS A 110 -3.85 -22.55 -13.39
CA LYS A 110 -4.16 -23.78 -14.13
C LYS A 110 -5.43 -23.55 -14.95
N SER A 111 -5.39 -23.91 -16.21
CA SER A 111 -6.62 -23.89 -17.01
C SER A 111 -7.50 -25.09 -16.68
N SER A 112 -8.78 -24.84 -16.51
CA SER A 112 -9.79 -25.90 -16.33
C SER A 112 -10.01 -26.74 -17.61
N THR A 113 -9.56 -26.24 -18.76
CA THR A 113 -9.77 -26.88 -20.09
C THR A 113 -8.53 -27.57 -20.64
N GLY A 114 -7.39 -27.55 -19.91
CA GLY A 114 -6.10 -28.06 -20.39
C GLY A 114 -5.38 -27.15 -21.40
N GLN A 115 -6.00 -26.02 -21.74
CA GLN A 115 -5.38 -24.98 -22.58
C GLN A 115 -4.48 -24.06 -21.73
N PRO A 116 -3.52 -23.32 -22.31
CA PRO A 116 -2.77 -22.32 -21.55
C PRO A 116 -3.71 -21.28 -20.93
N PRO A 117 -3.35 -20.68 -19.79
CA PRO A 117 -4.16 -19.63 -19.21
C PRO A 117 -4.29 -18.45 -20.18
N PRO A 118 -5.39 -17.68 -20.13
CA PRO A 118 -5.55 -16.53 -20.99
C PRO A 118 -4.45 -15.49 -20.74
N LYS A 119 -4.02 -14.82 -21.81
CA LYS A 119 -3.03 -13.74 -21.73
C LYS A 119 -3.48 -12.62 -20.80
N ARG A 120 -4.78 -12.29 -20.82
CA ARG A 120 -5.39 -11.24 -20.00
C ARG A 120 -6.55 -11.80 -19.21
N PHE A 121 -6.53 -11.53 -17.91
CA PHE A 121 -7.65 -11.85 -17.01
C PHE A 121 -7.60 -10.96 -15.76
N ASP A 122 -8.75 -10.85 -15.10
CA ASP A 122 -8.85 -10.12 -13.86
C ASP A 122 -8.79 -11.09 -12.68
N MET A 123 -8.05 -10.70 -11.67
CA MET A 123 -7.93 -11.38 -10.40
C MET A 123 -8.28 -10.43 -9.27
N VAL A 124 -8.92 -10.95 -8.25
CA VAL A 124 -9.21 -10.19 -7.04
C VAL A 124 -8.31 -10.67 -5.92
N ILE A 125 -7.77 -9.72 -5.19
CA ILE A 125 -7.17 -9.94 -3.89
C ILE A 125 -8.07 -9.31 -2.83
N GLU A 126 -8.42 -10.08 -1.81
CA GLU A 126 -9.18 -9.65 -0.64
C GLU A 126 -8.31 -9.80 0.60
N TYR A 127 -8.36 -8.86 1.51
CA TYR A 127 -7.62 -8.91 2.78
C TYR A 127 -8.29 -8.05 3.85
N ARG A 128 -7.98 -8.35 5.11
CA ARG A 128 -8.27 -7.51 6.27
C ARG A 128 -6.99 -7.03 6.90
N ALA A 129 -7.01 -5.80 7.34
CA ALA A 129 -5.84 -5.16 7.93
C ALA A 129 -6.25 -4.26 9.11
N CYS A 130 -5.29 -4.01 10.00
CA CYS A 130 -5.45 -3.08 11.10
C CYS A 130 -4.22 -2.18 11.22
N ALA A 131 -4.41 -1.01 11.81
CA ALA A 131 -3.35 -0.13 12.24
C ALA A 131 -2.91 -0.49 13.68
N ASP A 132 -1.65 -0.24 14.01
CA ASP A 132 -1.05 -0.50 15.34
C ASP A 132 -1.74 0.22 16.51
N ILE A 133 -2.49 1.27 16.19
CA ILE A 133 -3.30 2.01 17.17
C ILE A 133 -4.64 1.34 17.52
N GLY A 134 -4.85 0.08 17.08
CA GLY A 134 -6.07 -0.67 17.36
C GLY A 134 -7.27 -0.33 16.45
N ILE A 135 -7.05 0.30 15.29
CA ILE A 135 -8.11 0.58 14.32
C ILE A 135 -8.01 -0.41 13.18
N CYS A 136 -9.06 -1.22 13.00
CA CYS A 136 -9.16 -2.15 11.88
C CYS A 136 -9.93 -1.54 10.72
N PHE A 137 -9.42 -1.72 9.52
CA PHE A 137 -10.06 -1.29 8.28
C PHE A 137 -11.17 -2.27 7.88
N LEU A 138 -12.12 -1.80 7.09
CA LEU A 138 -13.06 -2.69 6.44
C LEU A 138 -12.31 -3.66 5.52
N PRO A 139 -12.84 -4.88 5.30
CA PRO A 139 -12.25 -5.79 4.32
C PRO A 139 -12.10 -5.11 2.96
N GLU A 140 -10.88 -5.15 2.43
CA GLU A 140 -10.55 -4.54 1.15
C GLU A 140 -10.54 -5.58 0.03
N GLN A 141 -11.01 -5.17 -1.14
CA GLN A 141 -10.93 -5.95 -2.37
C GLN A 141 -10.28 -5.10 -3.46
N LYS A 142 -9.22 -5.60 -4.05
CA LYS A 142 -8.54 -4.94 -5.18
C LYS A 142 -8.60 -5.85 -6.40
N THR A 143 -8.98 -5.28 -7.53
CA THR A 143 -8.90 -5.98 -8.82
C THR A 143 -7.53 -5.74 -9.45
N LEU A 144 -6.88 -6.84 -9.80
CA LEU A 144 -5.60 -6.86 -10.49
C LEU A 144 -5.84 -7.25 -11.94
N HIS A 145 -5.44 -6.40 -12.86
CA HIS A 145 -5.46 -6.70 -14.29
C HIS A 145 -4.18 -7.44 -14.65
N ILE A 146 -4.29 -8.75 -14.87
CA ILE A 146 -3.16 -9.60 -15.23
C ILE A 146 -2.98 -9.58 -16.75
N GLU A 147 -1.81 -9.18 -17.21
CA GLU A 147 -1.39 -9.29 -18.60
C GLU A 147 -0.06 -10.05 -18.66
N ASN A 148 -0.14 -11.36 -18.94
CA ASN A 148 1.02 -12.21 -18.89
C ASN A 148 1.84 -12.11 -20.20
N PRO A 149 3.10 -11.60 -20.11
CA PRO A 149 3.94 -11.40 -21.29
C PRO A 149 4.45 -12.70 -21.92
N PHE A 150 4.36 -13.83 -21.22
CA PHE A 150 4.79 -15.15 -21.69
C PHE A 150 3.70 -15.92 -22.43
N VAL A 151 2.47 -15.38 -22.50
CA VAL A 151 1.36 -15.97 -23.26
C VAL A 151 1.20 -15.20 -24.56
N PHE A 152 1.41 -15.86 -25.68
CA PHE A 152 1.20 -15.31 -27.01
C PHE A 152 -0.21 -15.68 -27.50
N GLU A 153 -0.86 -14.74 -28.16
CA GLU A 153 -2.16 -14.97 -28.85
C GLU A 153 -1.92 -15.67 -30.18
#